data_66c25b69d1fe40c6564d091625c6e5e4
#
_entry.id   66c25b69d1fe40c6564d091625c6e5e4
#
_cell.length_a   1.000
_cell.length_b   1.000
_cell.length_c   1.000
_cell.angle_alpha   90.00
_cell.angle_beta   90.00
_cell.angle_gamma   90.00
#
_symmetry.space_group_name_H-M   'P 1'
#
loop_
_entity.id
_entity.type
_entity.pdbx_description
1 polymer ?
#
loop_
_entity_poly.entity_id
_entity_poly.type
_entity_poly.pdbx_seq_one_letter_code
_entity_poly.pdbx_strand_id
1 'polypeptide(L)'
;MELVGRIETRPVEGARDLDLFVKLPFRLPEQRPNRVPPLLTDEREFHDPKKNPQLTQCDVQRWVAWRDGKVVGRIMGIIQKSYNAAHGERTARFYNLDCVRDADVVHALIGATEQWARSKGMDRMIGPFGFSDKDPQGLQIEGFEHLPVIATPINPDWLPPMVEACG
;
A
#
# COMPACT_ATOMS: atom_id res chain seq x y z
N MET A 1 -0.13 -22.18 -12.76
CA MET A 1 1.09 -21.81 -13.49
C MET A 1 1.93 -20.93 -12.59
N GLU A 2 2.96 -21.49 -11.98
CA GLU A 2 3.90 -20.72 -11.17
C GLU A 2 4.54 -19.63 -12.04
N LEU A 3 4.43 -18.39 -11.60
CA LEU A 3 5.11 -17.26 -12.20
C LEU A 3 6.59 -17.34 -11.79
N VAL A 4 7.43 -17.98 -12.60
CA VAL A 4 8.86 -18.28 -12.35
C VAL A 4 9.76 -17.05 -12.58
N GLY A 5 9.28 -15.84 -12.43
CA GLY A 5 10.08 -14.62 -12.59
C GLY A 5 10.53 -14.04 -11.24
N ARG A 6 11.78 -13.55 -11.19
CA ARG A 6 12.29 -12.83 -10.01
C ARG A 6 11.46 -11.56 -9.75
N ILE A 7 11.00 -11.38 -8.51
CA ILE A 7 10.35 -10.15 -8.07
C ILE A 7 11.42 -9.11 -7.75
N GLU A 8 11.23 -7.91 -8.26
CA GLU A 8 12.07 -6.76 -7.99
C GLU A 8 11.20 -5.62 -7.47
N THR A 9 11.47 -5.14 -6.27
CA THR A 9 10.85 -3.95 -5.71
C THR A 9 11.69 -2.73 -6.04
N ARG A 10 11.06 -1.71 -6.63
CA ARG A 10 11.72 -0.45 -6.98
C ARG A 10 11.03 0.72 -6.30
N PRO A 11 11.79 1.65 -5.72
CA PRO A 11 11.21 2.89 -5.23
C PRO A 11 10.60 3.67 -6.39
N VAL A 12 9.52 4.39 -6.10
CA VAL A 12 8.86 5.28 -7.07
C VAL A 12 9.66 6.56 -7.15
N GLU A 13 10.22 6.84 -8.32
CA GLU A 13 11.03 8.02 -8.61
C GLU A 13 10.47 8.77 -9.84
N GLY A 14 10.06 10.01 -9.61
CA GLY A 14 9.54 10.86 -10.69
C GLY A 14 8.10 10.54 -11.14
N ALA A 15 7.64 11.33 -12.09
CA ALA A 15 6.23 11.34 -12.51
C ALA A 15 5.78 10.05 -13.22
N ARG A 16 6.68 9.40 -13.97
CA ARG A 16 6.36 8.16 -14.69
C ARG A 16 6.06 7.01 -13.75
N ASP A 17 6.92 6.83 -12.74
CA ASP A 17 6.74 5.75 -11.76
C ASP A 17 5.54 6.02 -10.87
N LEU A 18 5.30 7.28 -10.52
CA LEU A 18 4.10 7.68 -9.78
C LEU A 18 2.82 7.38 -10.57
N ASP A 19 2.81 7.63 -11.88
CA ASP A 19 1.65 7.29 -12.73
C ASP A 19 1.41 5.77 -12.79
N LEU A 20 2.47 4.96 -12.85
CA LEU A 20 2.35 3.49 -12.74
C LEU A 20 1.77 3.08 -11.38
N PHE A 21 2.26 3.65 -10.29
CA PHE A 21 1.80 3.40 -8.94
C PHE A 21 0.32 3.74 -8.77
N VAL A 22 -0.09 4.93 -9.18
CA VAL A 22 -1.47 5.43 -9.06
C VAL A 22 -2.45 4.60 -9.89
N LYS A 23 -2.05 4.19 -11.09
CA LYS A 23 -2.92 3.45 -12.02
C LYS A 23 -3.00 1.95 -11.75
N LEU A 24 -2.10 1.38 -10.95
CA LEU A 24 -2.06 -0.08 -10.75
C LEU A 24 -3.39 -0.68 -10.28
N PRO A 25 -4.12 -0.13 -9.30
CA PRO A 25 -5.38 -0.71 -8.84
C PRO A 25 -6.44 -0.86 -9.92
N PHE A 26 -6.36 -0.04 -10.98
CA PHE A 26 -7.31 -0.10 -12.11
C PHE A 26 -6.92 -1.16 -13.17
N ARG A 27 -5.72 -1.73 -13.06
CA ARG A 27 -5.15 -2.69 -14.01
C ARG A 27 -5.03 -4.11 -13.48
N LEU A 28 -5.21 -4.28 -12.16
CA LEU A 28 -5.12 -5.60 -11.54
C LEU A 28 -6.32 -6.46 -11.94
N PRO A 29 -6.09 -7.68 -12.50
CA PRO A 29 -7.17 -8.54 -12.98
C PRO A 29 -7.98 -9.19 -11.85
N GLU A 30 -7.38 -9.39 -10.68
CA GLU A 30 -7.90 -10.17 -9.57
C GLU A 30 -8.56 -9.27 -8.52
N GLN A 31 -9.60 -8.54 -8.96
CA GLN A 31 -10.38 -7.67 -8.11
C GLN A 31 -11.64 -8.37 -7.60
N ARG A 32 -12.13 -7.96 -6.43
CA ARG A 32 -13.45 -8.40 -5.94
C ARG A 32 -14.53 -8.09 -6.98
N PRO A 33 -15.50 -9.00 -7.20
CA PRO A 33 -16.59 -8.78 -8.15
C PRO A 33 -17.41 -7.50 -7.87
N ASN A 34 -17.58 -7.15 -6.59
CA ASN A 34 -18.34 -5.98 -6.13
C ASN A 34 -17.44 -4.82 -5.69
N ARG A 35 -16.19 -4.79 -6.14
CA ARG A 35 -15.29 -3.67 -5.86
C ARG A 35 -15.76 -2.40 -6.56
N VAL A 36 -15.88 -1.33 -5.79
CA VAL A 36 -16.06 0.02 -6.32
C VAL A 36 -14.65 0.65 -6.42
N PRO A 37 -14.12 0.90 -7.63
CA PRO A 37 -12.81 1.52 -7.76
C PRO A 37 -12.86 2.98 -7.28
N PRO A 38 -11.76 3.51 -6.73
CA PRO A 38 -11.66 4.93 -6.41
C PRO A 38 -11.70 5.77 -7.68
N LEU A 39 -11.95 7.06 -7.56
CA LEU A 39 -11.79 7.98 -8.67
C LEU A 39 -10.29 8.21 -8.95
N LEU A 40 -9.89 8.13 -10.21
CA LEU A 40 -8.48 8.35 -10.58
C LEU A 40 -7.99 9.76 -10.23
N THR A 41 -8.88 10.75 -10.26
CA THR A 41 -8.59 12.12 -9.82
C THR A 41 -8.24 12.16 -8.34
N ASP A 42 -9.01 11.48 -7.50
CA ASP A 42 -8.80 11.45 -6.04
C ASP A 42 -7.49 10.73 -5.71
N GLU A 43 -7.19 9.62 -6.40
CA GLU A 43 -5.90 8.92 -6.26
C GLU A 43 -4.73 9.83 -6.63
N ARG A 44 -4.82 10.59 -7.71
CA ARG A 44 -3.80 11.55 -8.11
C ARG A 44 -3.62 12.68 -7.08
N GLU A 45 -4.72 13.24 -6.59
CA GLU A 45 -4.67 14.31 -5.57
C GLU A 45 -4.11 13.81 -4.24
N PHE A 46 -4.43 12.57 -3.84
CA PHE A 46 -3.87 11.94 -2.64
C PHE A 46 -2.34 11.88 -2.68
N HIS A 47 -1.77 11.69 -3.87
CA HIS A 47 -0.32 11.60 -4.07
C HIS A 47 0.34 12.90 -4.56
N ASP A 48 -0.40 13.99 -4.68
CA ASP A 48 0.13 15.31 -5.06
C ASP A 48 0.42 16.15 -3.81
N PRO A 49 1.69 16.52 -3.54
CA PRO A 49 2.04 17.33 -2.37
C PRO A 49 1.44 18.74 -2.38
N LYS A 50 0.97 19.22 -3.53
CA LYS A 50 0.24 20.50 -3.63
C LYS A 50 -1.21 20.38 -3.16
N LYS A 51 -1.77 19.18 -3.18
CA LYS A 51 -3.16 18.88 -2.81
C LYS A 51 -3.24 18.21 -1.44
N ASN A 52 -2.27 17.35 -1.13
CA ASN A 52 -2.22 16.62 0.14
C ASN A 52 -1.01 17.08 0.98
N PRO A 53 -1.22 17.98 1.95
CA PRO A 53 -0.15 18.50 2.79
C PRO A 53 0.51 17.43 3.69
N GLN A 54 -0.15 16.31 3.95
CA GLN A 54 0.42 15.22 4.73
C GLN A 54 1.69 14.65 4.10
N LEU A 55 1.79 14.69 2.76
CA LEU A 55 2.98 14.25 2.03
C LEU A 55 4.24 15.05 2.36
N THR A 56 4.09 16.30 2.84
CA THR A 56 5.21 17.15 3.27
C THR A 56 5.48 17.09 4.77
N GLN A 57 4.51 16.64 5.56
CA GLN A 57 4.61 16.55 7.02
C GLN A 57 5.10 15.19 7.50
N CYS A 58 4.96 14.14 6.68
CA CYS A 58 5.38 12.78 6.95
C CYS A 58 6.61 12.42 6.13
N ASP A 59 7.39 11.43 6.59
CA ASP A 59 8.28 10.72 5.69
C ASP A 59 7.46 9.69 4.93
N VAL A 60 7.56 9.71 3.62
CA VAL A 60 6.80 8.83 2.73
C VAL A 60 7.71 8.20 1.70
N GLN A 61 7.59 6.91 1.50
CA GLN A 61 8.23 6.20 0.40
C GLN A 61 7.23 5.27 -0.27
N ARG A 62 7.28 5.16 -1.58
CA ARG A 62 6.43 4.26 -2.37
C ARG A 62 7.30 3.28 -3.13
N TRP A 63 6.77 2.06 -3.33
CA TRP A 63 7.41 1.03 -4.14
C TRP A 63 6.43 0.43 -5.11
N VAL A 64 6.96 0.00 -6.25
CA VAL A 64 6.29 -0.90 -7.19
C VAL A 64 7.07 -2.21 -7.28
N ALA A 65 6.36 -3.31 -7.31
CA ALA A 65 6.93 -4.62 -7.57
C ALA A 65 6.82 -4.97 -9.05
N TRP A 66 7.92 -5.46 -9.60
CA TRP A 66 8.04 -5.89 -10.99
C TRP A 66 8.29 -7.38 -11.07
N ARG A 67 7.70 -8.02 -12.06
CA ARG A 67 8.01 -9.40 -12.47
C ARG A 67 7.92 -9.47 -14.00
N ASP A 68 8.97 -9.99 -14.64
CA ASP A 68 9.03 -10.16 -16.10
C ASP A 68 8.64 -8.91 -16.89
N GLY A 69 9.12 -7.74 -16.45
CA GLY A 69 8.85 -6.46 -17.09
C GLY A 69 7.45 -5.89 -16.87
N LYS A 70 6.62 -6.52 -16.03
CA LYS A 70 5.28 -6.05 -15.66
C LYS A 70 5.22 -5.60 -14.22
N VAL A 71 4.46 -4.54 -13.95
CA VAL A 71 4.15 -4.11 -12.58
C VAL A 71 3.09 -5.05 -12.02
N VAL A 72 3.41 -5.70 -10.89
CA VAL A 72 2.57 -6.72 -10.24
C VAL A 72 2.09 -6.32 -8.84
N GLY A 73 2.58 -5.20 -8.30
CA GLY A 73 2.15 -4.75 -6.98
C GLY A 73 2.66 -3.35 -6.65
N ARG A 74 2.06 -2.75 -5.63
CA ARG A 74 2.44 -1.45 -5.06
C ARG A 74 2.28 -1.46 -3.56
N ILE A 75 3.04 -0.62 -2.87
CA ILE A 75 2.89 -0.31 -1.44
C ILE A 75 3.43 1.08 -1.13
N MET A 76 2.91 1.73 -0.11
CA MET A 76 3.42 2.98 0.43
C MET A 76 3.76 2.82 1.90
N GLY A 77 4.95 3.30 2.30
CA GLY A 77 5.35 3.45 3.69
C GLY A 77 5.15 4.90 4.14
N ILE A 78 4.70 5.08 5.38
CA ILE A 78 4.46 6.39 6.01
C ILE A 78 5.05 6.40 7.41
N ILE A 79 5.81 7.46 7.75
CA ILE A 79 6.22 7.74 9.12
C ILE A 79 5.62 9.09 9.50
N GLN A 80 4.66 9.05 10.39
CA GLN A 80 3.98 10.25 10.91
C GLN A 80 4.77 10.78 12.12
N LYS A 81 5.70 11.70 11.86
CA LYS A 81 6.68 12.18 12.85
C LYS A 81 6.02 12.86 14.05
N SER A 82 5.00 13.67 13.82
CA SER A 82 4.29 14.36 14.90
C SER A 82 3.55 13.39 15.82
N TYR A 83 2.92 12.35 15.25
CA TYR A 83 2.27 11.31 16.03
C TYR A 83 3.28 10.54 16.89
N ASN A 84 4.37 10.07 16.28
CA ASN A 84 5.41 9.34 16.98
C ASN A 84 6.01 10.16 18.13
N ALA A 85 6.29 11.45 17.89
CA ALA A 85 6.81 12.35 18.93
C ALA A 85 5.82 12.54 20.08
N ALA A 86 4.53 12.73 19.78
CA ALA A 86 3.49 12.94 20.79
C ALA A 86 3.25 11.70 21.68
N HIS A 87 3.47 10.49 21.13
CA HIS A 87 3.19 9.22 21.82
C HIS A 87 4.44 8.48 22.28
N GLY A 88 5.62 9.01 22.02
CA GLY A 88 6.89 8.33 22.35
C GLY A 88 7.07 7.01 21.58
N GLU A 89 6.56 6.94 20.36
CA GLU A 89 6.61 5.75 19.51
C GLU A 89 7.64 5.87 18.37
N ARG A 90 8.04 4.73 17.84
CA ARG A 90 8.85 4.59 16.63
C ARG A 90 8.15 3.68 15.63
N THR A 91 6.97 4.13 15.20
CA THR A 91 6.05 3.34 14.37
C THR A 91 6.05 3.87 12.95
N ALA A 92 6.27 2.98 11.97
CA ALA A 92 5.94 3.19 10.56
C ALA A 92 4.56 2.60 10.25
N ARG A 93 3.97 3.05 9.16
CA ARG A 93 2.71 2.52 8.63
C ARG A 93 2.93 2.05 7.21
N PHE A 94 2.20 1.02 6.77
CA PHE A 94 2.07 0.73 5.35
C PHE A 94 0.65 0.98 4.88
N TYR A 95 0.52 1.42 3.63
CA TYR A 95 -0.74 1.78 2.98
C TYR A 95 -0.69 1.50 1.48
N ASN A 96 -1.81 1.61 0.78
CA ASN A 96 -1.91 1.36 -0.67
C ASN A 96 -1.29 0.02 -1.11
N LEU A 97 -1.49 -1.03 -0.33
CA LEU A 97 -1.05 -2.37 -0.71
C LEU A 97 -2.06 -2.98 -1.68
N ASP A 98 -1.69 -3.00 -2.95
CA ASP A 98 -2.43 -3.63 -4.03
C ASP A 98 -1.47 -4.48 -4.87
N CYS A 99 -1.84 -5.72 -5.17
CA CYS A 99 -0.99 -6.61 -5.96
C CYS A 99 -1.80 -7.71 -6.63
N VAL A 100 -1.13 -8.46 -7.52
CA VAL A 100 -1.64 -9.75 -8.01
C VAL A 100 -1.71 -10.75 -6.86
N ARG A 101 -2.53 -11.81 -7.02
CA ARG A 101 -2.66 -12.89 -6.03
C ARG A 101 -1.39 -13.74 -5.99
N ASP A 102 -0.42 -13.28 -5.21
CA ASP A 102 0.89 -13.90 -5.08
C ASP A 102 1.54 -13.52 -3.73
N ALA A 103 1.75 -14.52 -2.89
CA ALA A 103 2.31 -14.32 -1.55
C ALA A 103 3.74 -13.76 -1.59
N ASP A 104 4.54 -14.14 -2.59
CA ASP A 104 5.92 -13.64 -2.72
C ASP A 104 5.94 -12.15 -3.08
N VAL A 105 4.96 -11.67 -3.85
CA VAL A 105 4.81 -10.23 -4.15
C VAL A 105 4.44 -9.46 -2.89
N VAL A 106 3.49 -9.98 -2.09
CA VAL A 106 3.11 -9.37 -0.80
C VAL A 106 4.32 -9.31 0.12
N HIS A 107 5.04 -10.42 0.27
CA HIS A 107 6.23 -10.51 1.12
C HIS A 107 7.34 -9.54 0.67
N ALA A 108 7.59 -9.44 -0.64
CA ALA A 108 8.60 -8.53 -1.18
C ALA A 108 8.24 -7.05 -0.91
N LEU A 109 6.97 -6.67 -1.08
CA LEU A 109 6.50 -5.30 -0.83
C LEU A 109 6.53 -4.94 0.66
N ILE A 110 6.02 -5.80 1.53
CA ILE A 110 6.09 -5.61 2.99
C ILE A 110 7.55 -5.53 3.43
N GLY A 111 8.40 -6.46 2.98
CA GLY A 111 9.82 -6.48 3.32
C GLY A 111 10.58 -5.21 2.89
N ALA A 112 10.30 -4.67 1.70
CA ALA A 112 10.89 -3.40 1.27
C ALA A 112 10.48 -2.23 2.18
N THR A 113 9.22 -2.19 2.59
CA THR A 113 8.70 -1.16 3.50
C THR A 113 9.31 -1.30 4.90
N GLU A 114 9.42 -2.53 5.42
CA GLU A 114 10.09 -2.79 6.70
C GLU A 114 11.56 -2.37 6.69
N GLN A 115 12.30 -2.72 5.64
CA GLN A 115 13.70 -2.36 5.52
C GLN A 115 13.87 -0.83 5.53
N TRP A 116 13.03 -0.11 4.81
CA TRP A 116 13.01 1.35 4.84
C TRP A 116 12.66 1.89 6.23
N ALA A 117 11.63 1.35 6.89
CA ALA A 117 11.22 1.77 8.23
C ALA A 117 12.37 1.58 9.23
N ARG A 118 13.05 0.44 9.21
CA ARG A 118 14.23 0.17 10.05
C ARG A 118 15.37 1.15 9.76
N SER A 119 15.62 1.48 8.49
CA SER A 119 16.64 2.48 8.11
C SER A 119 16.34 3.89 8.64
N LYS A 120 15.07 4.18 8.92
CA LYS A 120 14.58 5.42 9.55
C LYS A 120 14.49 5.34 11.08
N GLY A 121 14.95 4.25 11.69
CA GLY A 121 14.95 4.06 13.13
C GLY A 121 13.62 3.63 13.72
N MET A 122 12.69 3.15 12.89
CA MET A 122 11.42 2.58 13.36
C MET A 122 11.63 1.14 13.85
N ASP A 123 10.91 0.76 14.88
CA ASP A 123 10.96 -0.59 15.48
C ASP A 123 9.63 -1.35 15.36
N ARG A 124 8.60 -0.68 14.86
CA ARG A 124 7.27 -1.25 14.62
C ARG A 124 6.71 -0.76 13.28
N MET A 125 5.99 -1.63 12.59
CA MET A 125 5.19 -1.28 11.43
C MET A 125 3.76 -1.78 11.61
N ILE A 126 2.78 -0.95 11.30
CA ILE A 126 1.36 -1.26 11.36
C ILE A 126 0.70 -0.93 10.03
N GLY A 127 -0.39 -1.62 9.72
CA GLY A 127 -1.15 -1.31 8.50
C GLY A 127 -2.15 -2.40 8.12
N PRO A 128 -2.86 -2.15 7.04
CA PRO A 128 -2.91 -0.89 6.27
C PRO A 128 -3.42 0.28 7.09
N PHE A 129 -2.70 1.39 7.07
CA PHE A 129 -3.08 2.61 7.79
C PHE A 129 -2.55 3.83 7.04
N GLY A 130 -3.44 4.75 6.63
CA GLY A 130 -3.07 5.97 5.92
C GLY A 130 -2.50 7.07 6.82
N PHE A 131 -2.68 8.32 6.41
CA PHE A 131 -2.18 9.46 7.16
C PHE A 131 -2.96 9.72 8.44
N SER A 132 -4.26 9.45 8.44
CA SER A 132 -5.16 9.69 9.56
C SER A 132 -6.28 8.65 9.64
N ASP A 133 -7.10 8.74 10.68
CA ASP A 133 -8.31 7.95 10.88
C ASP A 133 -9.42 8.18 9.84
N LYS A 134 -9.25 9.17 8.97
CA LYS A 134 -10.16 9.45 7.84
C LYS A 134 -9.86 8.58 6.62
N ASP A 135 -8.65 8.04 6.54
CA ASP A 135 -8.30 7.06 5.52
C ASP A 135 -8.81 5.67 5.93
N PRO A 136 -9.23 4.81 5.00
CA PRO A 136 -9.58 3.42 5.31
C PRO A 136 -8.46 2.70 6.05
N GLN A 137 -8.78 2.00 7.15
CA GLN A 137 -7.80 1.34 8.00
C GLN A 137 -8.07 -0.15 8.08
N GLY A 138 -7.00 -0.94 8.13
CA GLY A 138 -7.08 -2.39 8.28
C GLY A 138 -7.44 -3.11 6.99
N LEU A 139 -7.74 -4.38 7.13
CA LEU A 139 -8.16 -5.27 6.05
C LEU A 139 -9.56 -5.81 6.36
N GLN A 140 -10.39 -5.91 5.33
CA GLN A 140 -11.64 -6.62 5.42
C GLN A 140 -11.36 -8.12 5.54
N ILE A 141 -11.98 -8.78 6.52
CA ILE A 141 -11.80 -10.22 6.81
C ILE A 141 -13.07 -11.04 6.60
N GLU A 142 -14.23 -10.39 6.49
CA GLU A 142 -15.53 -11.03 6.27
C GLU A 142 -16.47 -10.10 5.48
N GLY A 143 -17.63 -10.62 5.05
CA GLY A 143 -18.63 -9.83 4.32
C GLY A 143 -18.23 -9.46 2.90
N PHE A 144 -17.36 -10.24 2.25
CA PHE A 144 -16.87 -9.97 0.89
C PHE A 144 -17.97 -10.03 -0.18
N GLU A 145 -19.10 -10.64 0.12
CA GLU A 145 -20.27 -10.72 -0.74
C GLU A 145 -21.10 -9.43 -0.80
N HIS A 146 -20.90 -8.53 0.15
CA HIS A 146 -21.62 -7.27 0.24
C HIS A 146 -20.92 -6.14 -0.52
N LEU A 147 -21.69 -5.16 -0.97
CA LEU A 147 -21.13 -3.90 -1.46
C LEU A 147 -20.44 -3.16 -0.31
N PRO A 148 -19.22 -2.62 -0.53
CA PRO A 148 -18.53 -1.90 0.51
C PRO A 148 -19.23 -0.57 0.82
N VAL A 149 -19.18 -0.19 2.09
CA VAL A 149 -19.58 1.15 2.53
C VAL A 149 -18.48 2.14 2.13
N ILE A 150 -18.84 3.37 1.84
CA ILE A 150 -17.90 4.44 1.52
C ILE A 150 -16.85 4.61 2.63
N ALA A 151 -15.60 4.85 2.26
CA ALA A 151 -14.45 5.04 3.15
C ALA A 151 -14.12 3.82 4.05
N THR A 152 -14.51 2.61 3.65
CA THR A 152 -14.11 1.37 4.32
C THR A 152 -13.00 0.64 3.56
N PRO A 153 -12.22 -0.23 4.22
CA PRO A 153 -11.25 -1.08 3.54
C PRO A 153 -11.92 -1.96 2.49
N ILE A 154 -11.28 -2.05 1.33
CA ILE A 154 -11.70 -2.93 0.24
C ILE A 154 -10.47 -3.71 -0.21
N ASN A 155 -10.47 -5.00 0.02
CA ASN A 155 -9.39 -5.89 -0.40
C ASN A 155 -9.96 -7.25 -0.84
N PRO A 156 -9.21 -8.03 -1.63
CA PRO A 156 -9.56 -9.42 -1.90
C PRO A 156 -9.48 -10.27 -0.62
N ASP A 157 -10.24 -11.35 -0.56
CA ASP A 157 -10.31 -12.28 0.57
C ASP A 157 -8.99 -13.03 0.84
N TRP A 158 -8.17 -13.19 -0.19
CA TRP A 158 -6.86 -13.85 -0.09
C TRP A 158 -5.76 -12.95 0.49
N LEU A 159 -5.94 -11.63 0.53
CA LEU A 159 -4.90 -10.70 0.97
C LEU A 159 -4.63 -10.75 2.49
N PRO A 160 -5.62 -10.78 3.38
CA PRO A 160 -5.37 -10.80 4.82
C PRO A 160 -4.44 -11.94 5.27
N PRO A 161 -4.66 -13.22 4.92
CA PRO A 161 -3.76 -14.29 5.33
C PRO A 161 -2.34 -14.15 4.75
N MET A 162 -2.18 -13.54 3.57
CA MET A 162 -0.86 -13.29 3.00
C MET A 162 -0.11 -12.19 3.77
N VAL A 163 -0.82 -11.17 4.26
CA VAL A 163 -0.22 -10.12 5.10
C VAL A 163 0.14 -10.68 6.47
N GLU A 164 -0.75 -11.47 7.10
CA GLU A 164 -0.46 -12.13 8.38
C GLU A 164 0.79 -13.03 8.31
N ALA A 165 1.02 -13.69 7.18
CA ALA A 165 2.20 -14.52 6.98
C ALA A 165 3.53 -13.74 6.89
N CYS A 166 3.48 -12.42 6.81
CA CYS A 166 4.67 -11.57 6.81
C CYS A 166 5.19 -11.25 8.23
N GLY A 167 4.41 -11.48 9.28
CA GLY A 167 4.80 -11.28 10.68
C GLY A 167 3.91 -10.38 11.49
#